data_92df8e87d013099f0a2a37e42d37dc0c
#
_entry.id   92df8e87d013099f0a2a37e42d37dc0c
#
_cell.length_a   1.000
_cell.length_b   1.000
_cell.length_c   1.000
_cell.angle_alpha   90.00
_cell.angle_beta   90.00
_cell.angle_gamma   90.00
#
_symmetry.space_group_name_H-M   'P 1'
#
loop_
_entity.id
_entity.type
_entity.pdbx_description
1 polymer ?
#
loop_
_entity_poly.entity_id
_entity_poly.type
_entity_poly.pdbx_seq_one_letter_code
_entity_poly.pdbx_strand_id
1 'polypeptide(L)'
;AFETVFAFDFKTYIEKKGFSGSGNLVTRRDVFLDTGPFVQGLSEDLDWCRRATAKGYRLAYDETLRVGHPSRNDWPALVRKWRRLTEESFGVNGRTPARRVVWAGRALLMPASILAHAPRVLGHRALGGPGERARALATLARIRLARMGWMLGQALRG
;
A
#
# COMPACT_ATOMS: atom_id res chain seq x y z
N ALA A 1 7.48 -1.95 14.80
CA ALA A 1 8.35 -2.87 14.05
C ALA A 1 7.83 -3.16 12.62
N PHE A 2 6.61 -3.73 12.46
CA PHE A 2 6.10 -4.09 11.12
C PHE A 2 5.91 -2.86 10.21
N GLU A 3 5.22 -1.83 10.67
CA GLU A 3 5.02 -0.61 9.87
C GLU A 3 6.32 0.16 9.63
N THR A 4 7.33 0.03 10.45
CA THR A 4 8.67 0.58 10.20
C THR A 4 9.29 0.00 8.92
N VAL A 5 9.05 -1.28 8.65
CA VAL A 5 9.59 -1.97 7.46
C VAL A 5 8.71 -1.78 6.22
N PHE A 6 7.37 -1.75 6.40
CA PHE A 6 6.38 -1.79 5.33
C PHE A 6 5.51 -0.53 5.24
N ALA A 7 5.86 0.53 5.96
CA ALA A 7 5.23 1.82 5.79
C ALA A 7 5.62 2.46 4.45
N PHE A 8 5.16 3.66 4.24
CA PHE A 8 5.29 4.41 3.00
C PHE A 8 6.74 4.47 2.49
N ASP A 9 6.94 4.05 1.25
CA ASP A 9 8.17 4.21 0.48
C ASP A 9 7.89 5.21 -0.65
N PHE A 10 7.76 6.48 -0.30
CA PHE A 10 7.39 7.54 -1.23
C PHE A 10 8.37 7.68 -2.39
N LYS A 11 9.67 7.45 -2.17
CA LYS A 11 10.65 7.47 -3.25
C LYS A 11 10.29 6.43 -4.32
N THR A 12 10.10 5.18 -3.92
CA THR A 12 9.68 4.12 -4.86
C THR A 12 8.30 4.40 -5.47
N TYR A 13 7.36 4.99 -4.71
CA TYR A 13 6.04 5.31 -5.24
C TYR A 13 6.12 6.37 -6.34
N ILE A 14 6.88 7.44 -6.13
CA ILE A 14 7.04 8.52 -7.11
C ILE A 14 7.85 8.03 -8.32
N GLU A 15 9.03 7.47 -8.09
CA GLU A 15 9.97 7.13 -9.17
C GLU A 15 9.53 5.92 -10.01
N LYS A 16 8.88 4.91 -9.39
CA LYS A 16 8.53 3.66 -10.07
C LYS A 16 7.05 3.45 -10.33
N LYS A 17 6.18 4.12 -9.59
CA LYS A 17 4.73 3.93 -9.69
C LYS A 17 3.98 5.18 -10.13
N GLY A 18 4.64 6.33 -10.19
CA GLY A 18 4.07 7.58 -10.68
C GLY A 18 3.01 8.19 -9.77
N PHE A 19 3.09 7.99 -8.45
CA PHE A 19 2.20 8.64 -7.50
C PHE A 19 2.84 8.88 -6.14
N SER A 20 2.29 9.84 -5.38
CA SER A 20 2.60 10.09 -3.97
C SER A 20 1.33 9.94 -3.14
N GLY A 21 1.45 9.49 -1.89
CA GLY A 21 0.31 9.50 -0.97
C GLY A 21 -0.09 10.93 -0.61
N SER A 22 -1.40 11.18 -0.55
CA SER A 22 -1.96 12.52 -0.30
C SER A 22 -1.46 13.18 0.99
N GLY A 23 -1.17 12.39 2.02
CA GLY A 23 -0.64 12.90 3.30
C GLY A 23 0.79 13.48 3.23
N ASN A 24 1.51 13.29 2.13
CA ASN A 24 2.84 13.84 1.89
C ASN A 24 2.99 14.38 0.45
N LEU A 25 1.91 14.91 -0.09
CA LEU A 25 1.87 15.54 -1.42
C LEU A 25 1.76 17.05 -1.26
N VAL A 26 2.80 17.76 -1.71
CA VAL A 26 2.80 19.21 -1.79
C VAL A 26 2.69 19.63 -3.25
N THR A 27 1.82 20.56 -3.53
CA THR A 27 1.62 21.11 -4.88
C THR A 27 1.25 22.58 -4.80
N ARG A 28 1.44 23.28 -5.89
CA ARG A 28 0.97 24.67 -6.02
C ARG A 28 -0.56 24.68 -6.14
N ARG A 29 -1.18 25.74 -5.65
CA ARG A 29 -2.64 25.89 -5.69
C ARG A 29 -3.20 25.89 -7.12
N ASP A 30 -2.52 26.56 -8.03
CA ASP A 30 -2.91 26.61 -9.44
C ASP A 30 -2.88 25.24 -10.11
N VAL A 31 -1.85 24.44 -9.83
CA VAL A 31 -1.74 23.03 -10.30
C VAL A 31 -2.88 22.18 -9.71
N PHE A 32 -3.20 22.37 -8.43
CA PHE A 32 -4.31 21.65 -7.81
C PHE A 32 -5.65 22.01 -8.44
N LEU A 33 -5.90 23.30 -8.66
CA LEU A 33 -7.14 23.78 -9.28
C LEU A 33 -7.27 23.31 -10.73
N ASP A 34 -6.18 23.32 -11.49
CA ASP A 34 -6.18 22.82 -12.87
C ASP A 34 -6.38 21.31 -12.93
N THR A 35 -5.76 20.53 -12.02
CA THR A 35 -5.92 19.08 -11.97
C THR A 35 -7.32 18.66 -11.49
N GLY A 36 -7.95 19.49 -10.65
CA GLY A 36 -9.24 19.24 -10.01
C GLY A 36 -9.12 18.49 -8.69
N PRO A 37 -10.25 18.31 -7.97
CA PRO A 37 -10.27 17.71 -6.63
C PRO A 37 -9.93 16.23 -6.61
N PHE A 38 -9.64 15.70 -5.42
CA PHE A 38 -9.56 14.26 -5.19
C PHE A 38 -10.94 13.60 -5.38
N VAL A 39 -10.97 12.44 -6.03
CA VAL A 39 -12.19 11.67 -6.27
C VAL A 39 -12.29 10.58 -5.21
N GLN A 40 -13.33 10.64 -4.37
CA GLN A 40 -13.56 9.63 -3.33
C GLN A 40 -13.93 8.27 -3.92
N GLY A 41 -13.56 7.19 -3.24
CA GLY A 41 -13.90 5.81 -3.64
C GLY A 41 -12.93 5.16 -4.62
N LEU A 42 -11.92 5.91 -5.07
CA LEU A 42 -10.74 5.40 -5.77
C LEU A 42 -9.53 5.48 -4.83
N SER A 43 -8.36 4.97 -5.25
CA SER A 43 -7.09 5.41 -4.67
C SER A 43 -6.90 6.86 -5.06
N GLU A 44 -7.47 7.78 -4.28
CA GLU A 44 -7.61 9.21 -4.61
C GLU A 44 -6.28 9.88 -4.94
N ASP A 45 -5.22 9.46 -4.25
CA ASP A 45 -3.87 9.94 -4.46
C ASP A 45 -3.27 9.44 -5.79
N LEU A 46 -3.48 8.18 -6.13
CA LEU A 46 -3.04 7.61 -7.40
C LEU A 46 -3.79 8.23 -8.59
N ASP A 47 -5.12 8.38 -8.47
CA ASP A 47 -5.96 9.00 -9.50
C ASP A 47 -5.53 10.45 -9.74
N TRP A 48 -5.40 11.23 -8.65
CA TRP A 48 -5.01 12.64 -8.74
C TRP A 48 -3.62 12.81 -9.40
N CYS A 49 -2.64 12.02 -8.98
CA CYS A 49 -1.30 12.06 -9.56
C CYS A 49 -1.30 11.69 -11.05
N ARG A 50 -2.11 10.73 -11.47
CA ARG A 50 -2.27 10.36 -12.88
C ARG A 50 -2.89 11.48 -13.70
N ARG A 51 -3.93 12.13 -13.19
CA ARG A 51 -4.53 13.31 -13.85
C ARG A 51 -3.55 14.46 -13.99
N ALA A 52 -2.79 14.74 -12.93
CA ALA A 52 -1.76 15.77 -12.96
C ALA A 52 -0.67 15.45 -13.99
N THR A 53 -0.15 14.23 -14.01
CA THR A 53 0.89 13.82 -14.96
C THR A 53 0.36 13.77 -16.41
N ALA A 54 -0.90 13.42 -16.64
CA ALA A 54 -1.52 13.47 -17.95
C ALA A 54 -1.64 14.91 -18.49
N LYS A 55 -1.67 15.91 -17.60
CA LYS A 55 -1.61 17.35 -17.96
C LYS A 55 -0.19 17.88 -18.12
N GLY A 56 0.83 17.04 -18.00
CA GLY A 56 2.24 17.42 -18.17
C GLY A 56 2.95 17.85 -16.88
N TYR A 57 2.29 17.82 -15.72
CA TYR A 57 2.95 18.08 -14.45
C TYR A 57 3.84 16.91 -14.05
N ARG A 58 4.99 17.22 -13.45
CA ARG A 58 5.97 16.23 -13.04
C ARG A 58 5.93 16.01 -11.53
N LEU A 59 5.85 14.74 -11.10
CA LEU A 59 6.09 14.35 -9.73
C LEU A 59 7.59 14.28 -9.47
N ALA A 60 8.02 14.87 -8.35
CA ALA A 60 9.39 14.82 -7.89
C ALA A 60 9.44 14.35 -6.44
N TYR A 61 10.43 13.52 -6.11
CA TYR A 61 10.72 13.14 -4.74
C TYR A 61 11.67 14.17 -4.14
N ASP A 62 11.32 14.66 -2.95
CA ASP A 62 12.17 15.53 -2.13
C ASP A 62 12.34 14.88 -0.75
N GLU A 63 13.58 14.56 -0.39
CA GLU A 63 13.92 13.90 0.88
C GLU A 63 13.78 14.83 2.09
N THR A 64 13.74 16.14 1.87
CA THR A 64 13.55 17.13 2.94
C THR A 64 12.09 17.26 3.34
N LEU A 65 11.16 16.89 2.46
CA LEU A 65 9.72 16.90 2.74
C LEU A 65 9.33 15.69 3.62
N ARG A 66 9.29 15.94 4.93
CA ARG A 66 9.00 14.90 5.93
C ARG A 66 7.73 15.20 6.68
N VAL A 67 6.82 14.22 6.71
CA VAL A 67 5.57 14.29 7.46
C VAL A 67 5.53 13.14 8.46
N GLY A 68 5.23 13.46 9.72
CA GLY A 68 4.98 12.46 10.75
C GLY A 68 3.66 11.75 10.50
N HIS A 69 3.68 10.43 10.44
CA HIS A 69 2.49 9.61 10.29
C HIS A 69 2.36 8.64 11.47
N PRO A 70 1.24 8.68 12.22
CA PRO A 70 1.03 7.76 13.34
C PRO A 70 1.05 6.30 12.89
N SER A 71 1.93 5.51 13.50
CA SER A 71 1.94 4.06 13.30
C SER A 71 0.77 3.40 14.03
N ARG A 72 0.29 2.31 13.48
CA ARG A 72 -0.73 1.49 14.14
C ARG A 72 -0.03 0.57 15.13
N ASN A 73 -0.41 0.71 16.41
CA ASN A 73 0.25 -0.02 17.49
C ASN A 73 -0.50 -1.28 17.90
N ASP A 74 -1.70 -1.49 17.39
CA ASP A 74 -2.55 -2.64 17.71
C ASP A 74 -2.95 -3.44 16.48
N TRP A 75 -3.26 -4.72 16.71
CA TRP A 75 -3.67 -5.66 15.68
C TRP A 75 -5.00 -5.28 15.00
N PRO A 76 -6.07 -4.89 15.74
CA PRO A 76 -7.33 -4.50 15.11
C PRO A 76 -7.19 -3.33 14.14
N ALA A 77 -6.46 -2.29 14.49
CA ALA A 77 -6.23 -1.14 13.59
C ALA A 77 -5.44 -1.54 12.33
N LEU A 78 -4.45 -2.42 12.49
CA LEU A 78 -3.67 -2.94 11.36
C LEU A 78 -4.56 -3.79 10.43
N VAL A 79 -5.41 -4.66 10.99
CA VAL A 79 -6.37 -5.47 10.23
C VAL A 79 -7.35 -4.59 9.45
N ARG A 80 -7.95 -3.58 10.10
CA ARG A 80 -8.85 -2.63 9.41
C ARG A 80 -8.18 -1.96 8.21
N LYS A 81 -6.93 -1.48 8.38
CA LYS A 81 -6.15 -0.88 7.28
C LYS A 81 -5.98 -1.85 6.11
N TRP A 82 -5.45 -3.04 6.39
CA TRP A 82 -5.10 -3.99 5.34
C TRP A 82 -6.33 -4.61 4.68
N ARG A 83 -7.42 -4.77 5.42
CA ARG A 83 -8.71 -5.20 4.87
C ARG A 83 -9.24 -4.16 3.88
N ARG A 84 -9.29 -2.89 4.28
CA ARG A 84 -9.68 -1.79 3.39
C ARG A 84 -8.84 -1.76 2.10
N LEU A 85 -7.51 -1.77 2.23
CA LEU A 85 -6.61 -1.80 1.07
C LEU A 85 -6.84 -3.01 0.15
N THR A 86 -7.23 -4.15 0.72
CA THR A 86 -7.53 -5.35 -0.07
C THR A 86 -8.87 -5.21 -0.80
N GLU A 87 -9.88 -4.61 -0.16
CA GLU A 87 -11.19 -4.31 -0.73
C GLU A 87 -11.08 -3.29 -1.88
N GLU A 88 -10.36 -2.19 -1.67
CA GLU A 88 -10.08 -1.19 -2.70
C GLU A 88 -9.36 -1.80 -3.91
N SER A 89 -8.32 -2.61 -3.65
CA SER A 89 -7.57 -3.29 -4.71
C SER A 89 -8.43 -4.28 -5.50
N PHE A 90 -9.36 -4.97 -4.85
CA PHE A 90 -10.32 -5.85 -5.53
C PHE A 90 -11.29 -5.02 -6.40
N GLY A 91 -11.80 -3.91 -5.89
CA GLY A 91 -12.68 -3.02 -6.63
C GLY A 91 -12.10 -2.57 -7.97
N VAL A 92 -10.78 -2.32 -7.99
CA VAL A 92 -10.06 -1.90 -9.21
C VAL A 92 -9.72 -3.08 -10.14
N ASN A 93 -9.40 -4.25 -9.59
CA ASN A 93 -8.76 -5.34 -10.34
C ASN A 93 -9.59 -6.62 -10.48
N GLY A 94 -10.69 -6.78 -9.74
CA GLY A 94 -11.31 -8.08 -9.50
C GLY A 94 -12.72 -8.28 -10.01
N ARG A 95 -13.37 -7.30 -10.64
CA ARG A 95 -14.82 -7.35 -10.91
C ARG A 95 -15.26 -8.29 -12.05
N THR A 96 -14.39 -8.65 -12.99
CA THR A 96 -14.74 -9.58 -14.05
C THR A 96 -14.37 -11.02 -13.68
N PRO A 97 -15.07 -12.06 -14.18
CA PRO A 97 -14.76 -13.46 -13.87
C PRO A 97 -13.29 -13.83 -14.10
N ALA A 98 -12.72 -13.44 -15.25
CA ALA A 98 -11.31 -13.71 -15.55
C ALA A 98 -10.36 -13.04 -14.54
N ARG A 99 -10.64 -11.80 -14.14
CA ARG A 99 -9.83 -11.09 -13.13
C ARG A 99 -9.99 -11.69 -11.73
N ARG A 100 -11.15 -12.25 -11.41
CA ARG A 100 -11.37 -12.98 -10.15
C ARG A 100 -10.50 -14.23 -10.03
N VAL A 101 -10.32 -14.96 -11.13
CA VAL A 101 -9.39 -16.10 -11.19
C VAL A 101 -7.94 -15.63 -10.93
N VAL A 102 -7.52 -14.55 -11.58
CA VAL A 102 -6.20 -13.95 -11.34
C VAL A 102 -6.06 -13.47 -9.89
N TRP A 103 -7.13 -12.91 -9.31
CA TRP A 103 -7.16 -12.46 -7.92
C TRP A 103 -7.02 -13.62 -6.94
N ALA A 104 -7.70 -14.74 -7.19
CA ALA A 104 -7.55 -15.98 -6.42
C ALA A 104 -6.13 -16.55 -6.53
N GLY A 105 -5.54 -16.58 -7.72
CA GLY A 105 -4.16 -16.98 -7.93
C GLY A 105 -3.17 -16.11 -7.12
N ARG A 106 -3.37 -14.78 -7.11
CA ARG A 106 -2.59 -13.88 -6.26
C ARG A 106 -2.77 -14.15 -4.77
N ALA A 107 -3.98 -14.54 -4.34
CA ALA A 107 -4.25 -14.91 -2.96
C ALA A 107 -3.41 -16.12 -2.54
N LEU A 108 -3.34 -17.15 -3.37
CA LEU A 108 -2.55 -18.36 -3.11
C LEU A 108 -1.03 -18.08 -3.05
N LEU A 109 -0.56 -17.00 -3.66
CA LEU A 109 0.85 -16.56 -3.58
C LEU A 109 1.16 -15.77 -2.30
N MET A 110 0.17 -15.40 -1.48
CA MET A 110 0.41 -14.64 -0.25
C MET A 110 1.36 -15.35 0.73
N PRO A 111 1.26 -16.67 0.98
CA PRO A 111 2.23 -17.36 1.84
C PRO A 111 3.66 -17.31 1.29
N ALA A 112 3.86 -17.54 -0.01
CA ALA A 112 5.18 -17.43 -0.63
C ALA A 112 5.77 -16.03 -0.50
N SER A 113 4.92 -14.99 -0.53
CA SER A 113 5.36 -13.60 -0.33
C SER A 113 5.90 -13.32 1.07
N ILE A 114 5.62 -14.16 2.07
CA ILE A 114 6.22 -14.06 3.42
C ILE A 114 7.72 -14.34 3.30
N LEU A 115 8.07 -15.43 2.63
CA LEU A 115 9.48 -15.81 2.42
C LEU A 115 10.22 -14.77 1.58
N ALA A 116 9.59 -14.27 0.51
CA ALA A 116 10.16 -13.24 -0.35
C ALA A 116 10.45 -11.90 0.39
N HIS A 117 9.67 -11.57 1.41
CA HIS A 117 9.83 -10.33 2.17
C HIS A 117 10.58 -10.51 3.50
N ALA A 118 10.80 -11.73 3.96
CA ALA A 118 11.54 -12.01 5.19
C ALA A 118 12.96 -11.38 5.21
N PRO A 119 13.76 -11.44 4.14
CA PRO A 119 15.08 -10.80 4.12
C PRO A 119 15.01 -9.29 4.37
N ARG A 120 13.98 -8.60 3.84
CA ARG A 120 13.77 -7.17 4.09
C ARG A 120 13.54 -6.86 5.56
N VAL A 121 12.81 -7.72 6.27
CA VAL A 121 12.59 -7.58 7.72
C VAL A 121 13.86 -7.86 8.49
N LEU A 122 14.54 -8.96 8.17
CA LEU A 122 15.75 -9.39 8.88
C LEU A 122 16.91 -8.39 8.72
N GLY A 123 17.06 -7.81 7.53
CA GLY A 123 18.11 -6.84 7.23
C GLY A 123 17.75 -5.39 7.55
N HIS A 124 16.57 -5.10 8.09
CA HIS A 124 16.14 -3.72 8.28
C HIS A 124 16.87 -3.04 9.45
N ARG A 125 17.60 -1.96 9.13
CA ARG A 125 18.49 -1.27 10.10
C ARG A 125 17.76 -0.59 11.26
N ALA A 126 16.53 -0.16 11.06
CA ALA A 126 15.74 0.51 12.11
C ALA A 126 15.09 -0.46 13.11
N LEU A 127 15.29 -1.78 12.98
CA LEU A 127 14.82 -2.77 13.95
C LEU A 127 15.94 -3.08 14.95
N GLY A 128 15.69 -2.76 16.22
CA GLY A 128 16.71 -2.74 17.28
C GLY A 128 17.21 -4.11 17.75
N GLY A 129 16.58 -5.24 17.35
CA GLY A 129 17.06 -6.54 17.84
C GLY A 129 16.23 -7.74 17.33
N PRO A 130 16.64 -8.97 17.71
CA PRO A 130 16.00 -10.19 17.23
C PRO A 130 14.52 -10.28 17.62
N GLY A 131 14.14 -9.81 18.80
CA GLY A 131 12.74 -9.78 19.24
C GLY A 131 11.85 -8.87 18.40
N GLU A 132 12.35 -7.72 17.95
CA GLU A 132 11.59 -6.86 17.05
C GLU A 132 11.45 -7.46 15.66
N ARG A 133 12.50 -8.09 15.15
CA ARG A 133 12.47 -8.80 13.88
C ARG A 133 11.50 -9.96 13.91
N ALA A 134 11.50 -10.75 14.98
CA ALA A 134 10.55 -11.83 15.17
C ALA A 134 9.10 -11.33 15.20
N ARG A 135 8.80 -10.25 15.94
CA ARG A 135 7.47 -9.62 15.96
C ARG A 135 7.07 -9.11 14.59
N ALA A 136 7.97 -8.48 13.85
CA ALA A 136 7.70 -7.97 12.50
C ALA A 136 7.41 -9.11 11.52
N LEU A 137 8.16 -10.22 11.56
CA LEU A 137 7.93 -11.42 10.76
C LEU A 137 6.59 -12.09 11.11
N ALA A 138 6.29 -12.24 12.39
CA ALA A 138 5.00 -12.81 12.83
C ALA A 138 3.83 -11.95 12.36
N THR A 139 3.96 -10.62 12.43
CA THR A 139 2.94 -9.69 11.93
C THR A 139 2.80 -9.77 10.41
N LEU A 140 3.92 -9.86 9.68
CA LEU A 140 3.93 -10.07 8.23
C LEU A 140 3.16 -11.35 7.88
N ALA A 141 3.48 -12.47 8.52
CA ALA A 141 2.83 -13.75 8.27
C ALA A 141 1.31 -13.67 8.54
N ARG A 142 0.92 -13.15 9.71
CA ARG A 142 -0.50 -12.99 10.08
C ARG A 142 -1.27 -12.13 9.08
N ILE A 143 -0.72 -11.00 8.63
CA ILE A 143 -1.37 -10.14 7.64
C ILE A 143 -1.46 -10.82 6.27
N ARG A 144 -0.42 -11.52 5.83
CA ARG A 144 -0.45 -12.22 4.53
C ARG A 144 -1.48 -13.34 4.50
N LEU A 145 -1.57 -14.13 5.57
CA LEU A 145 -2.59 -15.19 5.69
C LEU A 145 -4.00 -14.61 5.80
N ALA A 146 -4.20 -13.56 6.58
CA ALA A 146 -5.49 -12.87 6.64
C ALA A 146 -5.92 -12.32 5.27
N ARG A 147 -5.00 -11.67 4.55
CA ARG A 147 -5.25 -11.18 3.19
C ARG A 147 -5.58 -12.30 2.21
N MET A 148 -4.89 -13.42 2.28
CA MET A 148 -5.23 -14.61 1.48
C MET A 148 -6.69 -15.00 1.68
N GLY A 149 -7.14 -15.12 2.94
CA GLY A 149 -8.54 -15.44 3.25
C GLY A 149 -9.53 -14.41 2.71
N TRP A 150 -9.27 -13.11 2.87
CA TRP A 150 -10.13 -12.05 2.35
C TRP A 150 -10.19 -12.08 0.81
N MET A 151 -9.05 -12.21 0.15
CA MET A 151 -8.95 -12.26 -1.31
C MET A 151 -9.67 -13.47 -1.90
N LEU A 152 -9.53 -14.66 -1.29
CA LEU A 152 -10.28 -15.85 -1.70
C LEU A 152 -11.79 -15.66 -1.50
N GLY A 153 -12.21 -15.11 -0.34
CA GLY A 153 -13.60 -14.79 -0.09
C GLY A 153 -14.18 -13.80 -1.12
N GLN A 154 -13.42 -12.80 -1.54
CA GLN A 154 -13.81 -11.85 -2.59
C GLN A 154 -13.90 -12.53 -3.97
N ALA A 155 -12.95 -13.38 -4.31
CA ALA A 155 -12.96 -14.11 -5.58
C ALA A 155 -14.17 -15.03 -5.73
N LEU A 156 -14.64 -15.63 -4.61
CA LEU A 156 -15.76 -16.56 -4.59
C LEU A 156 -17.13 -15.87 -4.58
N ARG A 157 -17.25 -14.76 -3.85
CA ARG A 157 -18.57 -14.09 -3.65
C ARG A 157 -18.85 -13.00 -4.69
N GLY A 158 -17.82 -12.41 -5.29
CA GLY A 158 -17.89 -11.47 -6.39
C GLY A 158 -18.32 -10.13 -6.13
#